data_1816af2ad6230ad7121239014bf2a99e
#
_entry.id   1816af2ad6230ad7121239014bf2a99e
#
_cell.length_a   1.000
_cell.length_b   1.000
_cell.length_c   1.000
_cell.angle_alpha   90.00
_cell.angle_beta   90.00
_cell.angle_gamma   90.00
#
_symmetry.space_group_name_H-M   'P 1'
#
loop_
_entity.id
_entity.type
_entity.pdbx_description
1 polymer ?
#
loop_
_entity_poly.entity_id
_entity_poly.type
_entity_poly.pdbx_seq_one_letter_code
_entity_poly.pdbx_strand_id
1 'polypeptide(L)'
;MKKILILAAAMLLTINVFAEVIPASDSRVVYVGRTQVVGADVSFDWTATYFRIAFSGESLTMKASETKWDTDADNAATRHNYYNVWIDSPTSAEPHRIIEVAGNDTVIELIDPMCLKKSRRAVHEVIVQKRTEGEQGKT
;
A
#
# COMPACT_ATOMS: atom_id res chain seq x y z
N MET A 1 10.05 -46.85 -20.60
CA MET A 1 10.64 -45.57 -21.01
C MET A 1 9.62 -44.41 -21.16
N LYS A 2 8.36 -44.70 -21.50
CA LYS A 2 7.34 -43.60 -21.66
C LYS A 2 6.91 -42.92 -20.35
N LYS A 3 7.09 -43.55 -19.18
CA LYS A 3 6.70 -42.99 -17.88
C LYS A 3 7.67 -41.97 -17.30
N ILE A 4 8.93 -41.99 -17.72
CA ILE A 4 9.97 -41.04 -17.26
C ILE A 4 9.85 -39.68 -17.98
N LEU A 5 9.36 -39.69 -19.20
CA LEU A 5 9.19 -38.47 -20.00
C LEU A 5 8.08 -37.56 -19.47
N ILE A 6 7.03 -38.14 -18.87
CA ILE A 6 5.90 -37.40 -18.29
C ILE A 6 6.31 -36.73 -16.97
N LEU A 7 7.19 -37.33 -16.21
CA LEU A 7 7.67 -36.74 -14.95
C LEU A 7 8.61 -35.54 -15.18
N ALA A 8 9.39 -35.57 -16.26
CA ALA A 8 10.28 -34.46 -16.63
C ALA A 8 9.52 -33.25 -17.18
N ALA A 9 8.38 -33.45 -17.85
CA ALA A 9 7.53 -32.38 -18.34
C ALA A 9 6.75 -31.66 -17.23
N ALA A 10 6.42 -32.36 -16.14
CA ALA A 10 5.74 -31.79 -14.98
C ALA A 10 6.64 -30.89 -14.10
N MET A 11 7.96 -31.04 -14.21
CA MET A 11 8.95 -30.30 -13.42
C MET A 11 9.33 -28.94 -14.03
N LEU A 12 8.87 -28.62 -15.22
CA LEU A 12 9.22 -27.37 -15.96
C LEU A 12 8.18 -26.25 -15.82
N LEU A 13 7.11 -26.48 -15.06
CA LEU A 13 6.10 -25.46 -14.77
C LEU A 13 6.31 -24.84 -13.37
N THR A 14 7.52 -24.42 -13.06
CA THR A 14 7.73 -23.45 -12.00
C THR A 14 7.28 -22.08 -12.55
N ILE A 15 6.04 -21.75 -12.31
CA ILE A 15 5.54 -20.38 -12.51
C ILE A 15 6.29 -19.52 -11.50
N ASN A 16 7.31 -18.81 -11.98
CA ASN A 16 7.95 -17.76 -11.18
C ASN A 16 6.95 -16.61 -11.04
N VAL A 17 6.21 -16.61 -9.95
CA VAL A 17 5.38 -15.48 -9.57
C VAL A 17 6.33 -14.41 -9.01
N PHE A 18 6.77 -13.51 -9.87
CA PHE A 18 7.50 -12.32 -9.43
C PHE A 18 6.48 -11.30 -8.91
N ALA A 19 6.73 -10.76 -7.71
CA ALA A 19 6.01 -9.59 -7.23
C ALA A 19 6.32 -8.40 -8.15
N GLU A 20 5.30 -7.74 -8.67
CA GLU A 20 5.47 -6.51 -9.43
C GLU A 20 5.71 -5.35 -8.46
N VAL A 21 6.78 -4.58 -8.69
CA VAL A 21 7.06 -3.34 -7.97
C VAL A 21 6.76 -2.18 -8.90
N ILE A 22 5.85 -1.31 -8.48
CA ILE A 22 5.51 -0.10 -9.23
C ILE A 22 5.92 1.15 -8.45
N PRO A 23 6.38 2.22 -9.11
CA PRO A 23 6.64 3.50 -8.46
C PRO A 23 5.33 4.15 -8.00
N ALA A 24 5.39 4.95 -6.94
CA ALA A 24 4.22 5.69 -6.46
C ALA A 24 3.66 6.65 -7.51
N SER A 25 4.50 7.15 -8.43
CA SER A 25 4.12 8.02 -9.54
C SER A 25 3.53 7.28 -10.76
N ASP A 26 3.36 5.96 -10.70
CA ASP A 26 2.74 5.18 -11.77
C ASP A 26 1.28 5.61 -12.00
N SER A 27 0.85 5.67 -13.25
CA SER A 27 -0.50 6.11 -13.63
C SER A 27 -1.63 5.21 -13.12
N ARG A 28 -1.31 3.99 -12.69
CA ARG A 28 -2.26 3.05 -12.06
C ARG A 28 -2.60 3.45 -10.64
N VAL A 29 -1.78 4.29 -9.99
CA VAL A 29 -2.06 4.86 -8.68
C VAL A 29 -2.74 6.22 -8.87
N VAL A 30 -4.00 6.32 -8.49
CA VAL A 30 -4.80 7.53 -8.67
C VAL A 30 -4.86 8.30 -7.36
N TYR A 31 -4.33 9.50 -7.35
CA TYR A 31 -4.33 10.40 -6.19
C TYR A 31 -5.50 11.38 -6.25
N VAL A 32 -6.06 11.67 -5.10
CA VAL A 32 -7.09 12.70 -4.92
C VAL A 32 -6.70 13.58 -3.73
N GLY A 33 -6.57 14.86 -4.00
CA GLY A 33 -6.10 15.85 -3.05
C GLY A 33 -4.81 16.51 -3.52
N ARG A 34 -4.17 17.20 -2.60
CA ARG A 34 -2.94 17.95 -2.89
C ARG A 34 -1.72 17.03 -2.75
N THR A 35 -1.03 16.79 -3.86
CA THR A 35 0.15 15.93 -3.92
C THR A 35 1.31 16.62 -4.63
N GLN A 36 2.53 16.18 -4.32
CA GLN A 36 3.75 16.57 -5.01
C GLN A 36 4.46 15.32 -5.52
N VAL A 37 4.76 15.29 -6.80
CA VAL A 37 5.51 14.19 -7.44
C VAL A 37 6.98 14.60 -7.54
N VAL A 38 7.86 13.75 -7.02
CA VAL A 38 9.32 13.91 -7.10
C VAL A 38 9.92 12.59 -7.57
N GLY A 39 10.22 12.50 -8.86
CA GLY A 39 10.73 11.26 -9.46
C GLY A 39 9.71 10.12 -9.39
N ALA A 40 10.09 9.06 -8.72
CA ALA A 40 9.25 7.88 -8.48
C ALA A 40 8.31 8.02 -7.29
N ASP A 41 8.55 9.02 -6.44
CA ASP A 41 7.83 9.21 -5.19
C ASP A 41 6.70 10.23 -5.32
N VAL A 42 5.70 10.08 -4.48
CA VAL A 42 4.60 11.03 -4.33
C VAL A 42 4.42 11.35 -2.86
N SER A 43 4.48 12.63 -2.54
CA SER A 43 4.27 13.12 -1.18
C SER A 43 2.98 13.91 -1.06
N PHE A 44 2.38 13.85 0.12
CA PHE A 44 1.20 14.63 0.48
C PHE A 44 1.11 14.81 1.99
N ASP A 45 0.57 15.94 2.40
CA ASP A 45 0.54 16.32 3.81
C ASP A 45 -0.88 16.53 4.37
N TRP A 46 -1.85 16.81 3.51
CA TRP A 46 -3.20 17.18 3.94
C TRP A 46 -4.04 15.99 4.34
N THR A 47 -4.76 16.15 5.46
CA THR A 47 -5.81 15.22 5.86
C THR A 47 -6.82 15.00 4.75
N ALA A 48 -7.35 13.80 4.66
CA ALA A 48 -8.29 13.35 3.63
C ALA A 48 -7.71 13.25 2.20
N THR A 49 -6.45 13.60 1.97
CA THR A 49 -5.77 13.20 0.73
C THR A 49 -5.65 11.68 0.69
N TYR A 50 -5.99 11.09 -0.43
CA TYR A 50 -5.94 9.65 -0.58
C TYR A 50 -5.40 9.22 -1.94
N PHE A 51 -4.99 8.00 -2.01
CA PHE A 51 -4.78 7.32 -3.28
C PHE A 51 -5.62 6.04 -3.36
N ARG A 52 -5.88 5.62 -4.57
CA ARG A 52 -6.52 4.35 -4.88
C ARG A 52 -5.75 3.60 -5.94
N ILE A 53 -5.75 2.29 -5.81
CA ILE A 53 -5.14 1.37 -6.77
C ILE A 53 -6.03 0.14 -6.92
N ALA A 54 -6.19 -0.31 -8.16
CA ALA A 54 -6.79 -1.60 -8.46
C ALA A 54 -5.67 -2.62 -8.69
N PHE A 55 -5.77 -3.79 -8.07
CA PHE A 55 -4.77 -4.83 -8.23
C PHE A 55 -5.41 -6.22 -8.26
N SER A 56 -4.69 -7.17 -8.84
CA SER A 56 -5.00 -8.60 -8.78
C SER A 56 -3.85 -9.32 -8.11
N GLY A 57 -4.14 -10.17 -7.14
CA GLY A 57 -3.14 -10.88 -6.38
C GLY A 57 -3.59 -11.18 -4.95
N GLU A 58 -2.71 -11.77 -4.17
CA GLU A 58 -3.01 -12.21 -2.80
C GLU A 58 -2.54 -11.23 -1.73
N SER A 59 -1.61 -10.33 -2.07
CA SER A 59 -1.08 -9.35 -1.14
C SER A 59 -0.71 -8.05 -1.85
N LEU A 60 -0.76 -6.95 -1.13
CA LEU A 60 -0.31 -5.64 -1.56
C LEU A 60 0.45 -4.98 -0.42
N THR A 61 1.66 -4.53 -0.70
CA THR A 61 2.48 -3.78 0.25
C THR A 61 2.76 -2.38 -0.27
N MET A 62 2.95 -1.46 0.64
CA MET A 62 3.33 -0.08 0.38
C MET A 62 4.65 0.23 1.09
N LYS A 63 5.56 0.90 0.41
CA LYS A 63 6.73 1.50 1.03
C LYS A 63 6.47 2.98 1.23
N ALA A 64 6.60 3.45 2.45
CA ALA A 64 6.33 4.83 2.82
C ALA A 64 7.40 5.39 3.76
N SER A 65 7.60 6.69 3.69
CA SER A 65 8.47 7.43 4.59
C SER A 65 7.71 8.58 5.22
N GLU A 66 8.02 8.87 6.45
CA GLU A 66 7.53 10.03 7.18
C GLU A 66 8.61 11.09 7.23
N THR A 67 8.33 12.26 6.69
CA THR A 67 9.23 13.41 6.81
C THR A 67 8.81 14.24 8.03
N LYS A 68 9.66 14.31 9.03
CA LYS A 68 9.43 15.14 10.22
C LYS A 68 10.05 16.51 10.02
N TRP A 69 9.25 17.54 10.16
CA TRP A 69 9.71 18.93 10.11
C TRP A 69 10.14 19.46 11.47
N ASP A 70 9.69 18.80 12.53
CA ASP A 70 9.94 19.28 13.89
C ASP A 70 11.22 18.67 14.43
N THR A 71 12.17 19.55 14.71
CA THR A 71 13.44 19.21 15.37
C THR A 71 13.29 19.12 16.90
N ASP A 72 12.09 19.33 17.44
CA ASP A 72 11.79 19.16 18.85
C ASP A 72 11.83 17.67 19.20
N ALA A 73 13.00 17.27 19.71
CA ALA A 73 13.32 15.89 20.04
C ALA A 73 12.31 15.26 21.03
N ASP A 74 11.68 16.08 21.85
CA ASP A 74 10.75 15.60 22.89
C ASP A 74 9.40 15.19 22.34
N ASN A 75 8.98 15.70 21.18
CA ASN A 75 7.67 15.40 20.58
C ASN A 75 7.76 14.54 19.31
N ALA A 76 8.94 14.44 18.69
CA ALA A 76 9.13 13.73 17.44
C ALA A 76 8.88 12.22 17.54
N ALA A 77 9.04 11.64 18.72
CA ALA A 77 8.90 10.19 18.94
C ALA A 77 7.44 9.71 19.06
N THR A 78 6.48 10.62 19.23
CA THR A 78 5.10 10.26 19.57
C THR A 78 4.07 10.67 18.52
N ARG A 79 4.47 11.38 17.47
CA ARG A 79 3.57 11.88 16.42
C ARG A 79 3.88 11.23 15.09
N HIS A 80 3.10 10.23 14.75
CA HIS A 80 3.21 9.52 13.48
C HIS A 80 2.00 9.79 12.59
N ASN A 81 2.18 9.56 11.30
CA ASN A 81 1.09 9.63 10.35
C ASN A 81 0.27 8.35 10.37
N TYR A 82 -1.04 8.53 10.45
CA TYR A 82 -2.00 7.44 10.40
C TYR A 82 -2.84 7.52 9.14
N TYR A 83 -3.15 6.35 8.59
CA TYR A 83 -3.93 6.21 7.36
C TYR A 83 -5.04 5.19 7.56
N ASN A 84 -6.19 5.49 7.01
CA ASN A 84 -7.30 4.56 6.88
C ASN A 84 -7.13 3.76 5.60
N VAL A 85 -7.43 2.47 5.64
CA VAL A 85 -7.36 1.57 4.49
C VAL A 85 -8.72 0.93 4.27
N TRP A 86 -9.26 1.06 3.07
CA TRP A 86 -10.47 0.37 2.60
C TRP A 86 -10.12 -0.59 1.48
N ILE A 87 -10.77 -1.73 1.48
CA ILE A 87 -10.61 -2.79 0.47
C ILE A 87 -12.00 -3.11 -0.05
N ASP A 88 -12.23 -2.91 -1.35
CA ASP A 88 -13.52 -3.17 -2.03
C ASP A 88 -14.74 -2.53 -1.36
N SER A 89 -14.53 -1.43 -0.63
CA SER A 89 -15.60 -0.73 0.09
C SER A 89 -15.45 0.79 -0.01
N PRO A 90 -16.56 1.53 0.08
CA PRO A 90 -16.52 2.98 0.01
C PRO A 90 -15.92 3.58 1.28
N THR A 91 -15.35 4.77 1.17
CA THR A 91 -14.77 5.53 2.30
C THR A 91 -15.82 5.99 3.34
N SER A 92 -17.11 5.86 3.03
CA SER A 92 -18.21 6.08 3.98
C SER A 92 -18.40 4.92 4.96
N ALA A 93 -17.84 3.75 4.66
CA ALA A 93 -17.81 2.61 5.57
C ALA A 93 -16.67 2.73 6.58
N GLU A 94 -16.69 1.93 7.64
CA GLU A 94 -15.53 1.83 8.52
C GLU A 94 -14.32 1.29 7.75
N PRO A 95 -13.11 1.83 8.00
CA PRO A 95 -11.90 1.32 7.38
C PRO A 95 -11.61 -0.10 7.87
N HIS A 96 -11.10 -0.94 6.99
CA HIS A 96 -10.66 -2.29 7.33
C HIS A 96 -9.47 -2.29 8.28
N ARG A 97 -8.59 -1.28 8.11
CA ARG A 97 -7.39 -1.11 8.92
C ARG A 97 -7.09 0.36 9.11
N ILE A 98 -6.43 0.65 10.22
CA ILE A 98 -5.70 1.89 10.43
C ILE A 98 -4.24 1.50 10.48
N ILE A 99 -3.43 2.13 9.63
CA ILE A 99 -1.99 1.88 9.57
C ILE A 99 -1.23 3.10 10.07
N GLU A 100 -0.08 2.85 10.66
CA GLU A 100 0.86 3.87 11.12
C GLU A 100 2.08 3.86 10.20
N VAL A 101 2.49 5.04 9.76
CA VAL A 101 3.77 5.24 9.07
C VAL A 101 4.71 5.93 10.03
N ALA A 102 5.76 5.22 10.43
CA ALA A 102 6.76 5.71 11.35
C ALA A 102 8.16 5.52 10.74
N GLY A 103 8.90 6.61 10.60
CA GLY A 103 10.26 6.57 10.08
C GLY A 103 10.36 6.51 8.56
N ASN A 104 11.54 6.13 8.09
CA ASN A 104 11.87 6.11 6.67
C ASN A 104 11.79 4.70 6.10
N ASP A 105 11.40 4.60 4.84
CA ASP A 105 11.38 3.35 4.07
C ASP A 105 10.61 2.20 4.75
N THR A 106 9.56 2.55 5.48
CA THR A 106 8.72 1.57 6.16
C THR A 106 7.91 0.78 5.15
N VAL A 107 8.01 -0.53 5.19
CA VAL A 107 7.19 -1.44 4.38
C VAL A 107 5.96 -1.85 5.17
N ILE A 108 4.79 -1.54 4.61
CA ILE A 108 3.51 -1.76 5.26
C ILE A 108 2.68 -2.69 4.38
N GLU A 109 2.18 -3.76 4.97
CA GLU A 109 1.23 -4.63 4.32
C GLU A 109 -0.16 -4.00 4.34
N LEU A 110 -0.67 -3.63 3.16
CA LEU A 110 -2.01 -3.07 3.00
C LEU A 110 -3.06 -4.17 2.99
N ILE A 111 -2.76 -5.27 2.32
CA ILE A 111 -3.61 -6.44 2.22
C ILE A 111 -2.79 -7.69 2.49
N ASP A 112 -3.28 -8.52 3.36
CA ASP A 112 -2.80 -9.88 3.57
C ASP A 112 -3.75 -10.91 2.94
N PRO A 113 -3.30 -12.14 2.69
CA PRO A 113 -4.15 -13.18 2.11
C PRO A 113 -5.39 -13.51 2.94
N MET A 114 -5.38 -13.22 4.23
CA MET A 114 -6.54 -13.46 5.12
C MET A 114 -7.69 -12.49 4.84
N CYS A 115 -7.37 -11.24 4.49
CA CYS A 115 -8.36 -10.22 4.12
C CYS A 115 -9.15 -10.61 2.88
N LEU A 116 -8.51 -11.33 1.94
CA LEU A 116 -9.09 -11.67 0.64
C LEU A 116 -9.83 -13.02 0.60
N LYS A 117 -9.67 -13.87 1.60
CA LYS A 117 -10.26 -15.22 1.61
C LYS A 117 -11.79 -15.24 1.44
N LYS A 118 -12.47 -14.16 1.78
CA LYS A 118 -13.93 -14.03 1.66
C LYS A 118 -14.36 -13.36 0.35
N SER A 119 -13.41 -12.82 -0.42
CA SER A 119 -13.73 -12.12 -1.66
C SER A 119 -13.64 -13.07 -2.85
N ARG A 120 -14.66 -13.03 -3.71
CA ARG A 120 -14.68 -13.75 -4.99
C ARG A 120 -14.19 -12.90 -6.17
N ARG A 121 -13.74 -11.69 -5.90
CA ARG A 121 -13.27 -10.77 -6.94
C ARG A 121 -11.90 -11.16 -7.44
N ALA A 122 -11.66 -11.08 -8.74
CA ALA A 122 -10.34 -11.24 -9.34
C ALA A 122 -9.50 -9.97 -9.25
N VAL A 123 -10.16 -8.80 -9.18
CA VAL A 123 -9.55 -7.48 -9.05
C VAL A 123 -10.09 -6.80 -7.80
N HIS A 124 -9.20 -6.26 -6.99
CA HIS A 124 -9.51 -5.56 -5.75
C HIS A 124 -9.16 -4.07 -5.89
N GLU A 125 -9.99 -3.20 -5.32
CA GLU A 125 -9.68 -1.79 -5.15
C GLU A 125 -9.25 -1.52 -3.72
N VAL A 126 -8.13 -0.82 -3.57
CA VAL A 126 -7.63 -0.37 -2.27
C VAL A 126 -7.59 1.14 -2.25
N ILE A 127 -8.11 1.72 -1.19
CA ILE A 127 -8.06 3.16 -0.92
C ILE A 127 -7.28 3.37 0.37
N VAL A 128 -6.27 4.24 0.31
CA VAL A 128 -5.47 4.63 1.47
C VAL A 128 -5.58 6.14 1.64
N GLN A 129 -6.16 6.57 2.75
CA GLN A 129 -6.45 7.98 3.03
C GLN A 129 -5.71 8.44 4.28
N LYS A 130 -5.07 9.60 4.17
CA LYS A 130 -4.44 10.23 5.33
C LYS A 130 -5.48 10.67 6.35
N ARG A 131 -5.30 10.23 7.58
CA ARG A 131 -6.18 10.48 8.71
C ARG A 131 -5.71 11.64 9.57
N THR A 132 -4.40 11.76 9.79
CA THR A 132 -3.79 12.78 10.63
C THR A 132 -3.67 14.12 9.91
N GLU A 133 -3.74 15.20 10.67
CA GLU A 133 -3.52 16.55 10.15
C GLU A 133 -2.03 16.84 9.96
N GLY A 134 -1.70 17.74 9.00
CA GLY A 134 -0.33 18.10 8.66
C GLY A 134 0.47 18.74 9.80
N GLU A 135 -0.20 19.35 10.77
CA GLU A 135 0.46 19.93 11.95
C GLU A 135 0.83 18.89 13.03
N GLN A 136 0.23 17.71 12.98
CA GLN A 136 0.47 16.65 13.96
C GLN A 136 1.53 15.65 13.52
N GLY A 137 1.94 15.70 12.32
CA GLY A 137 3.02 14.98 11.72
C GLY A 137 3.20 15.57 10.35
N LYS A 138 4.03 16.61 10.25
CA LYS A 138 4.36 17.17 8.95
C LYS A 138 5.12 16.14 8.15
N THR A 139 4.52 15.67 7.11
CA THR A 139 5.09 14.78 6.10
C THR A 139 5.62 15.57 4.94
#